data_b8cba686ff518cdb4b9d0cb465bdd238
#
_entry.id   b8cba686ff518cdb4b9d0cb465bdd238
#
_cell.length_a   1.000
_cell.length_b   1.000
_cell.length_c   1.000
_cell.angle_alpha   90.00
_cell.angle_beta   90.00
_cell.angle_gamma   90.00
#
_symmetry.space_group_name_H-M   'P 1'
#
loop_
_entity.id
_entity.type
_entity.pdbx_description
1 polymer ?
#
loop_
_entity_poly.entity_id
_entity_poly.type
_entity_poly.pdbx_seq_one_letter_code
_entity_poly.pdbx_strand_id
1 'polypeptide(L)'
;FPELLKYLVVEITEQEDLDRDSLERKRNVPGFSGSFALDDYGSGYSNELNLLALAPRYIKIDISIVRGIDTDRDKQQIVSNIVDYAHARSMQLIAEGIENDAELRKVIDLGVDLLQGFYLSRPAAVPAPLAQPALDTIRRIHTRNSSAG
;
A
#
# COMPACT_ATOMS: atom_id res chain seq x y z
N PHE A 1 1.71 25.99 9.83
CA PHE A 1 1.56 24.75 10.62
C PHE A 1 2.72 23.78 10.40
N PRO A 2 3.98 24.11 10.73
CA PRO A 2 5.14 23.24 10.49
C PRO A 2 5.01 21.90 11.21
N GLU A 3 4.34 21.86 12.36
CA GLU A 3 4.15 20.66 13.18
C GLU A 3 3.30 19.58 12.50
N LEU A 4 2.47 19.93 11.52
CA LEU A 4 1.66 18.98 10.78
C LEU A 4 2.42 18.34 9.61
N LEU A 5 3.51 18.94 9.14
CA LEU A 5 4.28 18.45 7.99
C LEU A 5 4.90 17.08 8.23
N LYS A 6 5.13 16.69 9.48
CA LYS A 6 5.61 15.34 9.85
C LYS A 6 4.59 14.24 9.60
N TYR A 7 3.30 14.57 9.48
CA TYR A 7 2.22 13.62 9.21
C TYR A 7 1.86 13.55 7.72
N LEU A 8 2.47 14.40 6.88
CA LEU A 8 2.23 14.34 5.45
C LEU A 8 2.87 13.09 4.85
N VAL A 9 2.12 12.46 3.97
CA VAL A 9 2.62 11.45 3.05
C VAL A 9 2.48 12.02 1.65
N VAL A 10 3.60 12.17 0.95
CA VAL A 10 3.63 12.64 -0.44
C VAL A 10 3.63 11.42 -1.34
N GLU A 11 2.59 11.28 -2.15
CA GLU A 11 2.49 10.21 -3.14
C GLU A 11 3.24 10.61 -4.40
N ILE A 12 4.03 9.70 -4.92
CA ILE A 12 4.81 9.84 -6.15
C ILE A 12 4.44 8.66 -7.03
N THR A 13 3.92 8.93 -8.22
CA THR A 13 3.54 7.90 -9.17
C THR A 13 4.78 7.30 -9.85
N GLU A 14 4.71 6.03 -10.25
CA GLU A 14 5.79 5.37 -11.00
C GLU A 14 6.13 6.05 -12.32
N GLN A 15 5.19 6.80 -12.90
CA GLN A 15 5.35 7.51 -14.18
C GLN A 15 6.18 8.79 -14.06
N GLU A 16 6.38 9.30 -12.85
CA GLU A 16 7.26 10.45 -12.65
C GLU A 16 8.72 10.04 -12.90
N ASP A 17 9.38 10.80 -13.75
CA ASP A 17 10.83 10.62 -13.98
C ASP A 17 11.58 11.06 -12.71
N LEU A 18 11.87 10.07 -11.86
CA LEU A 18 12.51 10.30 -10.58
C LEU A 18 14.01 10.37 -10.74
N ASP A 19 14.50 11.48 -11.35
CA ASP A 19 15.91 11.76 -11.29
C ASP A 19 16.34 12.05 -9.83
N ARG A 20 17.60 11.75 -9.54
CA ARG A 20 18.16 11.88 -8.19
C ARG A 20 18.05 13.29 -7.64
N ASP A 21 18.23 14.29 -8.49
CA ASP A 21 18.21 15.71 -8.12
C ASP A 21 16.76 16.15 -7.78
N SER A 22 15.78 15.62 -8.50
CA SER A 22 14.36 15.89 -8.23
C SER A 22 13.92 15.29 -6.89
N LEU A 23 14.36 14.06 -6.58
CA LEU A 23 14.09 13.41 -5.30
C LEU A 23 14.77 14.14 -4.14
N GLU A 24 16.02 14.56 -4.32
CA GLU A 24 16.74 15.33 -3.29
C GLU A 24 16.05 16.67 -3.03
N ARG A 25 15.58 17.36 -4.07
CA ARG A 25 14.80 18.61 -3.90
C ARG A 25 13.51 18.37 -3.13
N LYS A 26 12.77 17.30 -3.44
CA LYS A 26 11.53 16.93 -2.74
C LYS A 26 11.79 16.61 -1.24
N ARG A 27 12.90 15.95 -0.94
CA ARG A 27 13.29 15.63 0.44
C ARG A 27 13.78 16.82 1.25
N ASN A 28 14.43 17.78 0.58
CA ASN A 28 15.07 18.93 1.22
C ASN A 28 14.17 20.16 1.29
N VAL A 29 12.85 20.01 1.13
CA VAL A 29 11.90 21.11 1.35
C VAL A 29 11.99 21.55 2.81
N PRO A 30 12.30 22.85 3.09
CA PRO A 30 12.43 23.33 4.45
C PRO A 30 11.17 23.06 5.29
N GLY A 31 11.37 22.43 6.44
CA GLY A 31 10.28 22.07 7.35
C GLY A 31 9.52 20.79 6.99
N PHE A 32 9.80 20.14 5.86
CA PHE A 32 9.22 18.83 5.54
C PHE A 32 9.94 17.73 6.33
N SER A 33 9.17 17.02 7.13
CA SER A 33 9.61 15.83 7.88
C SER A 33 8.65 14.67 7.71
N GLY A 34 7.85 14.72 6.64
CA GLY A 34 6.87 13.70 6.26
C GLY A 34 7.50 12.46 5.61
N SER A 35 6.66 11.65 5.04
CA SER A 35 7.04 10.39 4.38
C SER A 35 6.67 10.44 2.89
N PHE A 36 7.25 9.52 2.12
CA PHE A 36 6.86 9.29 0.73
C PHE A 36 6.11 7.96 0.60
N ALA A 37 5.17 7.93 -0.33
CA ALA A 37 4.56 6.72 -0.83
C ALA A 37 4.84 6.60 -2.33
N LEU A 38 5.19 5.40 -2.78
CA LEU A 38 5.23 5.07 -4.20
C LEU A 38 3.83 4.59 -4.59
N ASP A 39 3.21 5.30 -5.53
CA ASP A 39 1.84 5.04 -6.01
C ASP A 39 1.85 4.22 -7.31
N ASP A 40 0.73 3.54 -7.59
CA ASP A 40 0.47 2.76 -8.80
C ASP A 40 1.46 1.60 -9.06
N TYR A 41 2.09 1.02 -8.00
CA TYR A 41 3.02 -0.09 -8.18
C TYR A 41 2.35 -1.30 -8.84
N GLY A 42 2.88 -1.69 -10.00
CA GLY A 42 2.38 -2.81 -10.80
C GLY A 42 1.47 -2.40 -11.96
N SER A 43 1.27 -1.11 -12.19
CA SER A 43 0.48 -0.60 -13.33
C SER A 43 1.11 -0.83 -14.72
N GLY A 44 2.31 -1.45 -14.75
CA GLY A 44 3.05 -1.78 -15.98
C GLY A 44 4.23 -0.85 -16.27
N TYR A 45 4.46 0.14 -15.42
CA TYR A 45 5.60 1.04 -15.47
C TYR A 45 6.61 0.78 -14.34
N SER A 46 6.46 -0.36 -13.64
CA SER A 46 7.27 -0.70 -12.47
C SER A 46 8.75 -0.56 -12.74
N ASN A 47 9.34 0.44 -12.13
CA ASN A 47 10.77 0.68 -12.18
C ASN A 47 11.35 0.47 -10.78
N GLU A 48 11.95 -0.71 -10.56
CA GLU A 48 12.60 -1.04 -9.29
C GLU A 48 13.69 -0.02 -8.94
N LEU A 49 14.25 0.68 -9.93
CA LEU A 49 15.22 1.76 -9.70
C LEU A 49 14.56 2.96 -9.01
N ASN A 50 13.31 3.28 -9.34
CA ASN A 50 12.55 4.33 -8.65
C ASN A 50 12.28 3.95 -7.19
N LEU A 51 11.93 2.68 -6.96
CA LEU A 51 11.73 2.15 -5.60
C LEU A 51 13.02 2.24 -4.77
N LEU A 52 14.19 1.89 -5.36
CA LEU A 52 15.48 2.01 -4.70
C LEU A 52 15.87 3.46 -4.43
N ALA A 53 15.66 4.35 -5.40
CA ALA A 53 16.02 5.76 -5.28
C ALA A 53 15.13 6.51 -4.28
N LEU A 54 13.81 6.26 -4.32
CA LEU A 54 12.84 6.90 -3.45
C LEU A 54 12.94 6.40 -2.01
N ALA A 55 13.21 5.09 -1.80
CA ALA A 55 13.14 4.42 -0.51
C ALA A 55 11.88 4.87 0.29
N PRO A 56 10.68 4.62 -0.24
CA PRO A 56 9.45 5.15 0.32
C PRO A 56 9.12 4.48 1.66
N ARG A 57 8.30 5.11 2.47
CA ARG A 57 7.71 4.48 3.65
C ARG A 57 6.57 3.54 3.28
N TYR A 58 5.82 3.89 2.23
CA TYR A 58 4.67 3.14 1.76
C TYR A 58 4.80 2.79 0.29
N ILE A 59 4.35 1.60 -0.08
CA ILE A 59 4.19 1.16 -1.47
C ILE A 59 2.71 0.83 -1.66
N LYS A 60 2.05 1.51 -2.60
CA LYS A 60 0.63 1.30 -2.92
C LYS A 60 0.54 0.37 -4.11
N ILE A 61 -0.05 -0.81 -3.89
CA ILE A 61 -0.24 -1.83 -4.91
C ILE A 61 -1.48 -1.44 -5.73
N ASP A 62 -1.27 -1.23 -7.02
CA ASP A 62 -2.31 -0.79 -7.95
C ASP A 62 -3.49 -1.76 -8.02
N ILE A 63 -4.68 -1.21 -8.24
CA ILE A 63 -5.94 -1.95 -8.37
C ILE A 63 -5.87 -3.05 -9.43
N SER A 64 -5.11 -2.88 -10.51
CA SER A 64 -4.96 -3.88 -11.57
C SER A 64 -4.33 -5.18 -11.07
N ILE A 65 -3.46 -5.10 -10.06
CA ILE A 65 -2.88 -6.26 -9.38
C ILE A 65 -3.85 -6.85 -8.35
N VAL A 66 -4.51 -5.99 -7.55
CA VAL A 66 -5.42 -6.44 -6.49
C VAL A 66 -6.68 -7.08 -7.06
N ARG A 67 -7.20 -6.57 -8.18
CA ARG A 67 -8.41 -7.09 -8.82
C ARG A 67 -8.26 -8.54 -9.25
N GLY A 68 -9.08 -9.46 -8.67
CA GLY A 68 -9.05 -10.89 -8.97
C GLY A 68 -7.83 -11.65 -8.45
N ILE A 69 -7.06 -11.07 -7.51
CA ILE A 69 -5.87 -11.68 -6.93
C ILE A 69 -6.16 -13.01 -6.22
N ASP A 70 -7.38 -13.23 -5.77
CA ASP A 70 -7.82 -14.45 -5.10
C ASP A 70 -7.69 -15.70 -5.99
N THR A 71 -7.80 -15.54 -7.31
CA THR A 71 -7.73 -16.62 -8.29
C THR A 71 -6.50 -16.61 -9.18
N ASP A 72 -5.77 -15.50 -9.24
CA ASP A 72 -4.61 -15.28 -10.12
C ASP A 72 -3.29 -15.55 -9.39
N ARG A 73 -2.64 -16.66 -9.73
CA ARG A 73 -1.37 -17.07 -9.09
C ARG A 73 -0.20 -16.13 -9.42
N ASP A 74 -0.17 -15.56 -10.61
CA ASP A 74 0.91 -14.66 -11.02
C ASP A 74 0.85 -13.36 -10.23
N LYS A 75 -0.36 -12.80 -10.05
CA LYS A 75 -0.59 -11.64 -9.18
C LYS A 75 -0.22 -11.94 -7.71
N GLN A 76 -0.59 -13.11 -7.21
CA GLN A 76 -0.20 -13.55 -5.86
C GLN A 76 1.32 -13.61 -5.70
N GLN A 77 2.04 -14.11 -6.71
CA GLN A 77 3.50 -14.19 -6.67
C GLN A 77 4.14 -12.79 -6.71
N ILE A 78 3.63 -11.88 -7.53
CA ILE A 78 4.09 -10.48 -7.59
C ILE A 78 3.94 -9.83 -6.21
N VAL A 79 2.75 -9.95 -5.60
CA VAL A 79 2.49 -9.35 -4.28
C VAL A 79 3.34 -10.01 -3.20
N SER A 80 3.52 -11.33 -3.21
CA SER A 80 4.40 -12.00 -2.26
C SER A 80 5.84 -11.48 -2.34
N ASN A 81 6.38 -11.31 -3.55
CA ASN A 81 7.74 -10.82 -3.74
C ASN A 81 7.91 -9.39 -3.21
N ILE A 82 6.93 -8.50 -3.48
CA ILE A 82 7.04 -7.12 -2.99
C ILE A 82 6.81 -7.01 -1.49
N VAL A 83 6.01 -7.91 -0.88
CA VAL A 83 5.85 -8.02 0.57
C VAL A 83 7.21 -8.33 1.22
N ASP A 84 7.88 -9.37 0.74
CA ASP A 84 9.20 -9.77 1.27
C ASP A 84 10.22 -8.63 1.13
N TYR A 85 10.24 -7.97 -0.02
CA TYR A 85 11.12 -6.82 -0.27
C TYR A 85 10.83 -5.65 0.69
N ALA A 86 9.57 -5.28 0.84
CA ALA A 86 9.14 -4.15 1.66
C ALA A 86 9.43 -4.39 3.15
N HIS A 87 9.07 -5.57 3.67
CA HIS A 87 9.27 -5.91 5.07
C HIS A 87 10.75 -5.97 5.44
N ALA A 88 11.61 -6.50 4.56
CA ALA A 88 13.06 -6.50 4.77
C ALA A 88 13.67 -5.09 4.89
N ARG A 89 12.94 -4.04 4.46
CA ARG A 89 13.37 -2.63 4.48
C ARG A 89 12.52 -1.75 5.38
N SER A 90 11.65 -2.33 6.20
CA SER A 90 10.72 -1.61 7.09
C SER A 90 9.77 -0.66 6.33
N MET A 91 9.45 -0.99 5.10
CA MET A 91 8.40 -0.33 4.32
C MET A 91 7.07 -1.03 4.56
N GLN A 92 5.95 -0.34 4.37
CA GLN A 92 4.61 -0.88 4.49
C GLN A 92 3.89 -0.89 3.14
N LEU A 93 3.08 -1.91 2.92
CA LEU A 93 2.30 -2.08 1.69
C LEU A 93 0.84 -1.70 1.92
N ILE A 94 0.26 -1.04 0.93
CA ILE A 94 -1.16 -0.68 0.88
C ILE A 94 -1.76 -1.36 -0.32
N ALA A 95 -2.72 -2.27 -0.14
CA ALA A 95 -3.51 -2.81 -1.26
C ALA A 95 -4.66 -1.87 -1.56
N GLU A 96 -4.76 -1.43 -2.82
CA GLU A 96 -5.80 -0.52 -3.28
C GLU A 96 -6.92 -1.22 -4.05
N GLY A 97 -8.10 -0.62 -4.02
CA GLY A 97 -9.22 -1.04 -4.84
C GLY A 97 -9.84 -2.39 -4.45
N ILE A 98 -9.76 -2.78 -3.19
CA ILE A 98 -10.42 -4.00 -2.70
C ILE A 98 -11.93 -3.86 -2.85
N GLU A 99 -12.57 -4.75 -3.63
CA GLU A 99 -14.00 -4.69 -3.92
C GLU A 99 -14.82 -5.85 -3.35
N ASN A 100 -14.17 -6.92 -2.89
CA ASN A 100 -14.86 -8.09 -2.35
C ASN A 100 -14.07 -8.80 -1.25
N ASP A 101 -14.74 -9.76 -0.58
CA ASP A 101 -14.20 -10.52 0.54
C ASP A 101 -13.05 -11.46 0.14
N ALA A 102 -13.07 -12.00 -1.08
CA ALA A 102 -12.03 -12.94 -1.54
C ALA A 102 -10.70 -12.21 -1.78
N GLU A 103 -10.75 -11.04 -2.42
CA GLU A 103 -9.57 -10.15 -2.57
C GLU A 103 -9.04 -9.72 -1.19
N LEU A 104 -9.93 -9.27 -0.29
CA LEU A 104 -9.56 -8.85 1.07
C LEU A 104 -8.79 -9.96 1.80
N ARG A 105 -9.34 -11.19 1.82
CA ARG A 105 -8.67 -12.34 2.45
C ARG A 105 -7.30 -12.60 1.85
N LYS A 106 -7.24 -12.61 0.53
CA LYS A 106 -6.02 -12.95 -0.18
C LYS A 106 -4.90 -11.96 0.10
N VAL A 107 -5.15 -10.65 0.06
CA VAL A 107 -4.10 -9.65 0.33
C VAL A 107 -3.64 -9.70 1.78
N ILE A 108 -4.54 -9.98 2.74
CA ILE A 108 -4.15 -10.19 4.14
C ILE A 108 -3.31 -11.46 4.30
N ASP A 109 -3.72 -12.58 3.67
CA ASP A 109 -2.98 -13.85 3.73
C ASP A 109 -1.58 -13.73 3.09
N LEU A 110 -1.40 -12.84 2.12
CA LEU A 110 -0.10 -12.53 1.51
C LEU A 110 0.77 -11.60 2.36
N GLY A 111 0.23 -11.00 3.43
CA GLY A 111 1.00 -10.17 4.35
C GLY A 111 1.00 -8.68 4.04
N VAL A 112 0.03 -8.18 3.26
CA VAL A 112 -0.14 -6.74 3.03
C VAL A 112 -0.55 -6.05 4.32
N ASP A 113 0.07 -4.90 4.64
CA ASP A 113 -0.05 -4.24 5.93
C ASP A 113 -1.32 -3.37 6.06
N LEU A 114 -1.67 -2.65 4.99
CA LEU A 114 -2.75 -1.67 4.97
C LEU A 114 -3.69 -1.94 3.79
N LEU A 115 -4.95 -1.61 3.98
CA LEU A 115 -6.03 -2.01 3.09
C LEU A 115 -6.90 -0.82 2.72
N GLN A 116 -7.16 -0.63 1.42
CA GLN A 116 -8.02 0.42 0.91
C GLN A 116 -8.95 -0.13 -0.19
N GLY A 117 -10.22 0.26 -0.15
CA GLY A 117 -11.17 -0.12 -1.21
C GLY A 117 -12.62 0.05 -0.81
N PHE A 118 -13.50 0.00 -1.79
CA PHE A 118 -14.95 0.22 -1.58
C PHE A 118 -15.62 -0.88 -0.76
N TYR A 119 -15.02 -2.05 -0.72
CA TYR A 119 -15.51 -3.13 0.14
C TYR A 119 -15.33 -2.81 1.63
N LEU A 120 -14.30 -2.02 1.99
CA LEU A 120 -14.07 -1.60 3.37
C LEU A 120 -14.94 -0.39 3.72
N SER A 121 -14.84 0.67 2.93
CA SER A 121 -15.64 1.90 3.07
C SER A 121 -15.55 2.75 1.82
N ARG A 122 -16.60 3.48 1.49
CA ARG A 122 -16.58 4.44 0.40
C ARG A 122 -16.04 5.79 0.88
N PRO A 123 -15.43 6.59 0.00
CA PRO A 123 -15.03 7.96 0.32
C PRO A 123 -16.23 8.77 0.86
N ALA A 124 -16.00 9.51 1.92
CA ALA A 124 -17.00 10.38 2.55
C ALA A 124 -16.33 11.64 3.13
N ALA A 125 -17.09 12.70 3.31
CA ALA A 125 -16.59 13.95 3.91
C ALA A 125 -16.10 13.78 5.36
N VAL A 126 -16.65 12.80 6.05
CA VAL A 126 -16.22 12.36 7.40
C VAL A 126 -15.93 10.87 7.31
N PRO A 127 -14.86 10.36 7.93
CA PRO A 127 -14.56 8.94 7.92
C PRO A 127 -15.75 8.10 8.38
N ALA A 128 -16.24 7.22 7.51
CA ALA A 128 -17.31 6.30 7.84
C ALA A 128 -16.76 5.04 8.53
N PRO A 129 -17.59 4.35 9.35
CA PRO A 129 -17.20 3.05 9.89
C PRO A 129 -16.92 2.05 8.76
N LEU A 130 -16.03 1.07 9.02
CA LEU A 130 -15.81 -0.04 8.10
C LEU A 130 -17.10 -0.81 7.88
N ALA A 131 -17.30 -1.30 6.66
CA ALA A 131 -18.41 -2.20 6.36
C ALA A 131 -18.34 -3.45 7.22
N GLN A 132 -19.47 -3.84 7.82
CA GLN A 132 -19.50 -4.95 8.79
C GLN A 132 -18.93 -6.27 8.22
N PRO A 133 -19.23 -6.68 6.97
CA PRO A 133 -18.64 -7.90 6.40
C PRO A 133 -17.10 -7.86 6.33
N ALA A 134 -16.52 -6.72 5.96
CA ALA A 134 -15.07 -6.54 5.92
C ALA A 134 -14.45 -6.63 7.32
N LEU A 135 -15.07 -5.96 8.29
CA LEU A 135 -14.63 -6.00 9.69
C LEU A 135 -14.67 -7.42 10.27
N ASP A 136 -15.72 -8.19 9.97
CA ASP A 136 -15.85 -9.58 10.42
C ASP A 136 -14.78 -10.49 9.80
N THR A 137 -14.43 -10.26 8.55
CA THR A 137 -13.34 -11.00 7.88
C THR A 137 -12.00 -10.69 8.51
N ILE A 138 -11.67 -9.42 8.69
CA ILE A 138 -10.40 -8.99 9.33
C ILE A 138 -10.28 -9.61 10.73
N ARG A 139 -11.32 -9.54 11.55
CA ARG A 139 -11.33 -10.12 12.89
C ARG A 139 -11.10 -11.62 12.88
N ARG A 140 -11.77 -12.37 11.99
CA ARG A 140 -11.61 -13.83 11.88
C ARG A 140 -10.18 -14.24 11.54
N ILE A 141 -9.55 -13.53 10.61
CA ILE A 141 -8.17 -13.82 10.22
C ILE A 141 -7.23 -13.52 11.39
N HIS A 142 -7.41 -12.39 12.06
CA HIS A 142 -6.58 -11.99 13.18
C HIS A 142 -6.64 -13.01 14.33
N THR A 143 -7.84 -13.47 14.67
CA THR A 143 -8.04 -14.49 15.72
C THR A 143 -7.37 -15.81 15.35
N ARG A 144 -7.46 -16.25 14.08
CA ARG A 144 -6.82 -17.48 13.59
C ARG A 144 -5.29 -17.40 13.73
N ASN A 145 -4.69 -16.28 13.34
CA ASN A 145 -3.24 -16.10 13.38
C ASN A 145 -2.72 -16.00 14.83
N SER A 146 -3.50 -15.41 15.74
CA SER A 146 -3.15 -15.33 17.18
C SER A 146 -3.27 -16.67 17.91
N SER A 147 -3.99 -17.66 17.36
CA SER A 147 -4.18 -18.99 17.95
C SER A 147 -3.17 -20.02 17.44
N ALA A 148 -2.39 -19.67 16.41
CA ALA A 148 -1.40 -20.56 15.78
C ALA A 148 0.05 -20.30 16.20
N GLY A 149 0.28 -19.33 17.08
CA GLY A 149 1.58 -18.97 17.69
C GLY A 149 1.58 -19.25 19.17
#